data_55c409304851d75715e63661e1de7a18
#
_entry.id   55c409304851d75715e63661e1de7a18
#
_cell.length_a   1.000
_cell.length_b   1.000
_cell.length_c   1.000
_cell.angle_alpha   90.00
_cell.angle_beta   90.00
_cell.angle_gamma   90.00
#
_symmetry.space_group_name_H-M   'P 1'
#
loop_
_entity.id
_entity.type
_entity.pdbx_description
1 polymer ?
#
loop_
_entity_poly.entity_id
_entity_poly.type
_entity_poly.pdbx_seq_one_letter_code
_entity_poly.pdbx_strand_id
1 'polypeptide(L)'
;MKRIYTFGHEQVERNITVGDIISNKNNNIKMTQVTAANREEASIIAEQNIDMIITGSDWYEDVRKGAPNTFITAALFAGRFITNEEILRGAFDVMMKGADSVLTPRSFDVVEMLAKEGMQVQGHVGMVPSMATKYGGIRTVGKTAEEALSILKDMKRLEAVSYTHLTLPTIGC
;
A
#
# COMPACT_ATOMS: atom_id res chain seq x y z
N MET A 1 8.87 -4.06 -18.91
CA MET A 1 9.12 -4.88 -17.70
C MET A 1 10.50 -4.55 -17.14
N LYS A 2 10.66 -4.53 -15.83
CA LYS A 2 11.91 -4.26 -15.14
C LYS A 2 12.31 -5.45 -14.31
N ARG A 3 13.57 -5.89 -14.44
CA ARG A 3 14.12 -6.94 -13.57
C ARG A 3 14.43 -6.37 -12.20
N ILE A 4 13.94 -7.03 -11.17
CA ILE A 4 14.21 -6.71 -9.78
C ILE A 4 14.52 -7.98 -8.99
N TYR A 5 15.02 -7.81 -7.78
CA TYR A 5 15.01 -8.86 -6.76
C TYR A 5 13.89 -8.56 -5.78
N THR A 6 13.07 -9.57 -5.46
CA THR A 6 12.07 -9.47 -4.39
C THR A 6 12.76 -9.35 -3.02
N PHE A 7 11.99 -9.05 -1.98
CA PHE A 7 12.48 -9.07 -0.61
C PHE A 7 13.06 -10.44 -0.21
N GLY A 8 12.49 -11.53 -0.77
CA GLY A 8 12.99 -12.91 -0.63
C GLY A 8 14.17 -13.27 -1.55
N HIS A 9 14.82 -12.30 -2.19
CA HIS A 9 15.95 -12.48 -3.10
C HIS A 9 15.66 -13.27 -4.38
N GLU A 10 14.41 -13.40 -4.78
CA GLU A 10 14.04 -14.01 -6.06
C GLU A 10 14.11 -12.99 -7.19
N GLN A 11 14.70 -13.36 -8.32
CA GLN A 11 14.74 -12.52 -9.51
C GLN A 11 13.41 -12.62 -10.25
N VAL A 12 12.73 -11.48 -10.42
CA VAL A 12 11.42 -11.37 -11.07
C VAL A 12 11.34 -10.16 -11.99
N GLU A 13 10.28 -10.09 -12.80
CA GLU A 13 9.96 -8.92 -13.58
C GLU A 13 8.76 -8.17 -12.98
N ARG A 14 8.77 -6.83 -13.08
CA ARG A 14 7.65 -5.95 -12.67
C ARG A 14 7.38 -4.90 -13.73
N ASN A 15 6.11 -4.52 -13.86
CA ASN A 15 5.69 -3.41 -14.71
C ASN A 15 6.26 -2.08 -14.23
N ILE A 16 6.18 -1.81 -12.93
CA ILE A 16 6.74 -0.63 -12.25
C ILE A 16 7.50 -1.04 -10.99
N THR A 17 8.29 -0.12 -10.47
CA THR A 17 9.05 -0.25 -9.23
C THR A 17 8.76 0.94 -8.32
N VAL A 18 9.19 0.87 -7.07
CA VAL A 18 9.13 2.03 -6.15
C VAL A 18 9.90 3.23 -6.69
N GLY A 19 11.03 3.01 -7.38
CA GLY A 19 11.77 4.07 -8.05
C GLY A 19 10.92 4.79 -9.12
N ASP A 20 10.08 4.05 -9.85
CA ASP A 20 9.14 4.65 -10.80
C ASP A 20 8.05 5.46 -10.10
N ILE A 21 7.52 4.96 -8.99
CA ILE A 21 6.52 5.65 -8.19
C ILE A 21 7.06 7.01 -7.72
N ILE A 22 8.29 7.03 -7.20
CA ILE A 22 8.97 8.26 -6.77
C ILE A 22 9.19 9.20 -7.97
N SER A 23 9.69 8.69 -9.08
CA SER A 23 9.91 9.48 -10.29
C SER A 23 8.60 10.07 -10.84
N ASN A 24 7.55 9.27 -10.89
CA ASN A 24 6.23 9.69 -11.35
C ASN A 24 5.63 10.78 -10.46
N LYS A 25 5.79 10.65 -9.13
CA LYS A 25 5.39 11.68 -8.18
C LYS A 25 6.09 13.01 -8.49
N ASN A 26 7.40 12.99 -8.67
CA ASN A 26 8.20 14.20 -8.94
C ASN A 26 7.84 14.85 -10.29
N ASN A 27 7.36 14.08 -11.24
CA ASN A 27 6.94 14.53 -12.57
C ASN A 27 5.43 14.74 -12.71
N ASN A 28 4.65 14.69 -11.61
CA ASN A 28 3.18 14.80 -11.59
C ASN A 28 2.46 13.78 -12.49
N ILE A 29 3.06 12.62 -12.73
CA ILE A 29 2.45 11.53 -13.49
C ILE A 29 1.51 10.77 -12.55
N LYS A 30 0.23 10.70 -12.92
CA LYS A 30 -0.78 9.97 -12.15
C LYS A 30 -0.63 8.46 -12.40
N MET A 31 -0.87 7.69 -11.35
CA MET A 31 -0.87 6.23 -11.40
C MET A 31 -2.19 5.69 -10.89
N THR A 32 -2.53 4.51 -11.34
CA THR A 32 -3.77 3.81 -11.00
C THR A 32 -3.50 2.64 -10.07
N GLN A 33 -4.36 2.45 -9.06
CA GLN A 33 -4.32 1.29 -8.18
C GLN A 33 -5.75 0.74 -8.03
N VAL A 34 -5.92 -0.57 -8.19
CA VAL A 34 -7.22 -1.26 -8.11
C VAL A 34 -7.11 -2.44 -7.13
N THR A 35 -8.21 -2.75 -6.46
CA THR A 35 -8.28 -3.90 -5.56
C THR A 35 -8.61 -5.17 -6.33
N ALA A 36 -7.94 -6.28 -6.00
CA ALA A 36 -8.27 -7.62 -6.43
C ALA A 36 -8.31 -8.57 -5.22
N ALA A 37 -9.26 -9.50 -5.22
CA ALA A 37 -9.44 -10.48 -4.14
C ALA A 37 -9.14 -11.92 -4.58
N ASN A 38 -8.95 -12.17 -5.87
CA ASN A 38 -8.71 -13.49 -6.43
C ASN A 38 -7.90 -13.42 -7.74
N ARG A 39 -7.51 -14.60 -8.22
CA ARG A 39 -6.70 -14.76 -9.43
C ARG A 39 -7.38 -14.22 -10.69
N GLU A 40 -8.68 -14.43 -10.84
CA GLU A 40 -9.42 -14.04 -12.04
C GLU A 40 -9.49 -12.51 -12.17
N GLU A 41 -9.84 -11.82 -11.08
CA GLU A 41 -9.82 -10.36 -11.03
C GLU A 41 -8.44 -9.81 -11.34
N ALA A 42 -7.40 -10.39 -10.73
CA ALA A 42 -6.03 -9.96 -10.94
C ALA A 42 -5.57 -10.17 -12.39
N SER A 43 -5.97 -11.26 -13.03
CA SER A 43 -5.66 -11.54 -14.45
C SER A 43 -6.29 -10.50 -15.36
N ILE A 44 -7.57 -10.17 -15.14
CA ILE A 44 -8.26 -9.13 -15.93
C ILE A 44 -7.59 -7.76 -15.73
N ILE A 45 -7.23 -7.41 -14.50
CA ILE A 45 -6.55 -6.14 -14.18
C ILE A 45 -5.18 -6.07 -14.86
N ALA A 46 -4.43 -7.19 -14.86
CA ALA A 46 -3.10 -7.25 -15.48
C ALA A 46 -3.12 -7.06 -17.00
N GLU A 47 -4.22 -7.37 -17.67
CA GLU A 47 -4.44 -7.13 -19.10
C GLU A 47 -4.78 -5.66 -19.41
N GLN A 48 -5.16 -4.88 -18.41
CA GLN A 48 -5.45 -3.46 -18.54
C GLN A 48 -4.20 -2.63 -18.22
N ASN A 49 -4.19 -1.37 -18.60
CA ASN A 49 -3.11 -0.44 -18.24
C ASN A 49 -3.24 0.08 -16.79
N ILE A 50 -3.41 -0.84 -15.84
CA ILE A 50 -3.44 -0.54 -14.41
C ILE A 50 -2.03 -0.72 -13.85
N ASP A 51 -1.56 0.29 -13.14
CA ASP A 51 -0.17 0.31 -12.64
C ASP A 51 0.03 -0.64 -11.46
N MET A 52 -0.93 -0.70 -10.53
CA MET A 52 -0.78 -1.40 -9.26
C MET A 52 -2.04 -2.13 -8.83
N ILE A 53 -1.85 -3.23 -8.13
CA ILE A 53 -2.92 -3.95 -7.42
C ILE A 53 -2.72 -3.81 -5.92
N ILE A 54 -3.82 -3.67 -5.17
CA ILE A 54 -3.84 -3.86 -3.72
C ILE A 54 -4.72 -5.06 -3.39
N THR A 55 -4.27 -5.91 -2.47
CA THR A 55 -5.00 -7.11 -2.03
C THR A 55 -4.80 -7.37 -0.55
N GLY A 56 -5.70 -8.13 0.07
CA GLY A 56 -5.48 -8.62 1.43
C GLY A 56 -4.31 -9.61 1.48
N SER A 57 -3.57 -9.60 2.58
CA SER A 57 -2.45 -10.54 2.78
C SER A 57 -2.84 -12.01 2.60
N ASP A 58 -4.10 -12.36 2.91
CA ASP A 58 -4.63 -13.72 2.78
C ASP A 58 -4.88 -14.14 1.32
N TRP A 59 -5.14 -13.17 0.45
CA TRP A 59 -5.42 -13.41 -0.97
C TRP A 59 -4.20 -13.19 -1.86
N TYR A 60 -3.10 -12.72 -1.27
CA TYR A 60 -1.91 -12.32 -2.00
C TYR A 60 -1.40 -13.38 -2.99
N GLU A 61 -1.26 -14.63 -2.54
CA GLU A 61 -0.69 -15.69 -3.38
C GLU A 61 -1.57 -16.00 -4.60
N ASP A 62 -2.89 -15.96 -4.42
CA ASP A 62 -3.82 -16.21 -5.52
C ASP A 62 -3.84 -15.04 -6.52
N VAL A 63 -3.88 -13.81 -6.00
CA VAL A 63 -3.78 -12.58 -6.79
C VAL A 63 -2.45 -12.51 -7.56
N ARG A 64 -1.32 -12.88 -6.93
CA ARG A 64 -0.01 -12.92 -7.59
C ARG A 64 0.03 -13.90 -8.76
N LYS A 65 -0.64 -15.05 -8.65
CA LYS A 65 -0.77 -16.01 -9.77
C LYS A 65 -1.53 -15.44 -10.96
N GLY A 66 -2.51 -14.55 -10.73
CA GLY A 66 -3.25 -13.87 -11.79
C GLY A 66 -2.46 -12.71 -12.42
N ALA A 67 -1.65 -12.02 -11.63
CA ALA A 67 -0.90 -10.85 -12.07
C ALA A 67 0.60 -10.96 -11.71
N PRO A 68 1.35 -11.87 -12.39
CA PRO A 68 2.72 -12.23 -12.00
C PRO A 68 3.71 -11.05 -12.06
N ASN A 69 3.48 -10.10 -12.96
CA ASN A 69 4.39 -8.99 -13.22
C ASN A 69 3.87 -7.62 -12.77
N THR A 70 2.65 -7.55 -12.24
CA THR A 70 2.08 -6.29 -11.74
C THR A 70 2.61 -5.99 -10.34
N PHE A 71 2.86 -4.71 -10.05
CA PHE A 71 3.20 -4.26 -8.69
C PHE A 71 2.03 -4.53 -7.75
N ILE A 72 2.24 -5.32 -6.70
CA ILE A 72 1.19 -5.71 -5.75
C ILE A 72 1.55 -5.24 -4.33
N THR A 73 0.62 -4.50 -3.72
CA THR A 73 0.64 -4.13 -2.31
C THR A 73 -0.22 -5.12 -1.51
N ALA A 74 0.36 -5.76 -0.50
CA ALA A 74 -0.37 -6.65 0.41
C ALA A 74 -0.86 -5.88 1.64
N ALA A 75 -2.18 -5.84 1.85
CA ALA A 75 -2.80 -5.13 2.98
C ALA A 75 -2.80 -6.00 4.25
N LEU A 76 -2.22 -5.46 5.32
CA LEU A 76 -2.18 -6.04 6.66
C LEU A 76 -3.29 -5.42 7.51
N PHE A 77 -4.47 -6.02 7.49
CA PHE A 77 -5.64 -5.47 8.18
C PHE A 77 -5.46 -5.46 9.70
N ALA A 78 -5.77 -4.32 10.34
CA ALA A 78 -5.56 -4.09 11.77
C ALA A 78 -6.31 -5.09 12.67
N GLY A 79 -7.43 -5.63 12.24
CA GLY A 79 -8.20 -6.61 13.03
C GLY A 79 -7.53 -7.99 13.12
N ARG A 80 -6.56 -8.28 12.25
CA ARG A 80 -5.82 -9.55 12.24
C ARG A 80 -4.45 -9.44 12.90
N PHE A 81 -3.79 -8.29 12.77
CA PHE A 81 -2.45 -8.03 13.28
C PHE A 81 -2.52 -7.02 14.41
N ILE A 82 -2.76 -7.48 15.64
CA ILE A 82 -3.06 -6.64 16.80
C ILE A 82 -1.78 -6.12 17.45
N THR A 83 -0.77 -6.98 17.60
CA THR A 83 0.51 -6.61 18.20
C THR A 83 1.55 -6.19 17.15
N ASN A 84 2.63 -5.56 17.59
CA ASN A 84 3.73 -5.18 16.70
C ASN A 84 4.49 -6.41 16.18
N GLU A 85 4.58 -7.47 16.98
CA GLU A 85 5.22 -8.72 16.55
C GLU A 85 4.37 -9.42 15.46
N GLU A 86 3.05 -9.49 15.65
CA GLU A 86 2.17 -10.11 14.66
C GLU A 86 2.22 -9.39 13.30
N ILE A 87 2.15 -8.04 13.31
CA ILE A 87 2.20 -7.30 12.04
C ILE A 87 3.57 -7.38 11.38
N LEU A 88 4.65 -7.38 12.15
CA LEU A 88 5.99 -7.55 11.63
C LEU A 88 6.14 -8.93 10.98
N ARG A 89 5.71 -9.99 11.66
CA ARG A 89 5.71 -11.37 11.14
C ARG A 89 4.85 -11.51 9.88
N GLY A 90 3.64 -10.93 9.88
CA GLY A 90 2.77 -10.93 8.71
C GLY A 90 3.34 -10.15 7.52
N ALA A 91 4.04 -9.05 7.78
CA ALA A 91 4.71 -8.27 6.75
C ALA A 91 5.89 -9.06 6.14
N PHE A 92 6.73 -9.67 6.96
CA PHE A 92 7.80 -10.55 6.48
C PHE A 92 7.23 -11.72 5.65
N ASP A 93 6.15 -12.36 6.10
CA ASP A 93 5.54 -13.48 5.37
C ASP A 93 5.16 -13.10 3.94
N VAL A 94 4.42 -11.99 3.75
CA VAL A 94 3.99 -11.59 2.40
C VAL A 94 5.14 -11.01 1.56
N MET A 95 6.10 -10.31 2.17
CA MET A 95 7.26 -9.78 1.46
C MET A 95 8.19 -10.91 0.99
N MET A 96 8.40 -11.94 1.80
CA MET A 96 9.15 -13.15 1.42
C MET A 96 8.46 -13.94 0.30
N LYS A 97 7.13 -13.90 0.22
CA LYS A 97 6.35 -14.46 -0.89
C LYS A 97 6.36 -13.59 -2.16
N GLY A 98 7.07 -12.47 -2.15
CA GLY A 98 7.28 -11.60 -3.31
C GLY A 98 6.30 -10.44 -3.46
N ALA A 99 5.64 -10.00 -2.37
CA ALA A 99 4.92 -8.73 -2.36
C ALA A 99 5.90 -7.58 -2.63
N ASP A 100 5.44 -6.57 -3.36
CA ASP A 100 6.27 -5.42 -3.73
C ASP A 100 6.20 -4.32 -2.66
N SER A 101 5.12 -4.28 -1.89
CA SER A 101 4.94 -3.43 -0.73
C SER A 101 3.88 -4.00 0.22
N VAL A 102 3.82 -3.46 1.43
CA VAL A 102 2.74 -3.72 2.38
C VAL A 102 1.95 -2.45 2.68
N LEU A 103 0.66 -2.60 2.97
CA LEU A 103 -0.19 -1.51 3.46
C LEU A 103 -0.65 -1.82 4.87
N THR A 104 -0.61 -0.82 5.75
CA THR A 104 -1.23 -0.93 7.07
C THR A 104 -1.97 0.35 7.46
N PRO A 105 -3.18 0.25 8.03
CA PRO A 105 -3.90 1.37 8.64
C PRO A 105 -3.49 1.63 10.10
N ARG A 106 -2.44 0.94 10.59
CA ARG A 106 -1.90 1.12 11.94
C ARG A 106 -1.22 2.49 12.10
N SER A 107 -0.76 2.79 13.31
CA SER A 107 -0.09 4.04 13.63
C SER A 107 1.19 4.26 12.79
N PHE A 108 1.60 5.53 12.68
CA PHE A 108 2.85 5.88 11.99
C PHE A 108 4.09 5.23 12.61
N ASP A 109 4.07 4.95 13.91
CA ASP A 109 5.16 4.24 14.57
C ASP A 109 5.29 2.79 14.08
N VAL A 110 4.17 2.14 13.74
CA VAL A 110 4.17 0.82 13.09
C VAL A 110 4.66 0.91 11.65
N VAL A 111 4.23 1.93 10.90
CA VAL A 111 4.76 2.18 9.54
C VAL A 111 6.27 2.38 9.56
N GLU A 112 6.76 3.19 10.48
CA GLU A 112 8.19 3.45 10.67
C GLU A 112 8.96 2.17 11.07
N MET A 113 8.38 1.36 11.96
CA MET A 113 8.97 0.09 12.36
C MET A 113 9.16 -0.84 11.15
N LEU A 114 8.14 -1.02 10.32
CA LEU A 114 8.21 -1.84 9.12
C LEU A 114 9.20 -1.29 8.09
N ALA A 115 9.23 0.04 7.92
CA ALA A 115 10.15 0.69 7.00
C ALA A 115 11.63 0.54 7.44
N LYS A 116 11.91 0.54 8.76
CA LYS A 116 13.26 0.30 9.29
C LYS A 116 13.79 -1.11 9.00
N GLU A 117 12.90 -2.08 8.80
CA GLU A 117 13.27 -3.42 8.35
C GLU A 117 13.50 -3.51 6.82
N GLY A 118 13.51 -2.38 6.13
CA GLY A 118 13.74 -2.32 4.67
C GLY A 118 12.51 -2.60 3.83
N MET A 119 11.32 -2.73 4.43
CA MET A 119 10.09 -2.98 3.70
C MET A 119 9.55 -1.71 3.04
N GLN A 120 8.93 -1.88 1.89
CA GLN A 120 8.19 -0.82 1.22
C GLN A 120 6.80 -0.73 1.86
N VAL A 121 6.48 0.40 2.49
CA VAL A 121 5.24 0.54 3.26
C VAL A 121 4.36 1.63 2.69
N GLN A 122 3.10 1.27 2.42
CA GLN A 122 2.03 2.21 2.09
C GLN A 122 1.25 2.53 3.38
N GLY A 123 1.21 3.79 3.78
CA GLY A 123 0.39 4.25 4.90
C GLY A 123 -1.02 4.64 4.43
N HIS A 124 -1.97 4.65 5.37
CA HIS A 124 -3.34 5.08 5.14
C HIS A 124 -3.63 6.37 5.92
N VAL A 125 -3.95 7.45 5.23
CA VAL A 125 -4.34 8.75 5.81
C VAL A 125 -5.72 9.18 5.35
N GLY A 126 -6.30 10.15 6.04
CA GLY A 126 -7.65 10.63 5.75
C GLY A 126 -8.71 9.76 6.40
N MET A 127 -9.68 9.29 5.62
CA MET A 127 -10.77 8.44 6.14
C MET A 127 -10.31 6.99 6.24
N VAL A 128 -9.79 6.61 7.39
CA VAL A 128 -9.50 5.21 7.72
C VAL A 128 -10.79 4.56 8.24
N PRO A 129 -11.33 3.50 7.59
CA PRO A 129 -12.63 2.92 7.96
C PRO A 129 -12.76 2.52 9.43
N SER A 130 -11.70 1.98 10.04
CA SER A 130 -11.67 1.63 11.47
C SER A 130 -11.79 2.85 12.41
N MET A 131 -11.60 4.06 11.89
CA MET A 131 -11.72 5.33 12.63
C MET A 131 -13.05 6.06 12.32
N ALA A 132 -13.98 5.44 11.61
CA ALA A 132 -15.22 6.07 11.17
C ALA A 132 -16.04 6.69 12.33
N THR A 133 -16.06 6.04 13.50
CA THR A 133 -16.75 6.55 14.69
C THR A 133 -16.23 7.91 15.15
N LYS A 134 -14.91 8.17 15.00
CA LYS A 134 -14.29 9.48 15.30
C LYS A 134 -14.88 10.61 14.46
N TYR A 135 -15.32 10.29 13.25
CA TYR A 135 -15.85 11.26 12.27
C TYR A 135 -17.38 11.28 12.20
N GLY A 136 -18.08 10.55 13.11
CA GLY A 136 -19.53 10.43 13.10
C GLY A 136 -20.08 9.55 11.98
N GLY A 137 -19.28 8.65 11.44
CA GLY A 137 -19.61 7.74 10.35
C GLY A 137 -18.62 7.84 9.16
N ILE A 138 -18.89 7.07 8.11
CA ILE A 138 -18.11 7.15 6.87
C ILE A 138 -18.49 8.43 6.14
N ARG A 139 -17.54 9.35 6.00
CA ARG A 139 -17.71 10.61 5.27
C ARG A 139 -16.42 11.08 4.62
N THR A 140 -16.51 11.98 3.68
CA THR A 140 -15.33 12.68 3.16
C THR A 140 -14.72 13.53 4.28
N VAL A 141 -13.42 13.39 4.51
CA VAL A 141 -12.61 14.23 5.40
C VAL A 141 -11.71 15.15 4.59
N GLY A 142 -11.25 16.25 5.21
CA GLY A 142 -10.46 17.27 4.50
C GLY A 142 -11.29 18.37 3.85
N LYS A 143 -12.59 18.48 4.20
CA LYS A 143 -13.49 19.51 3.65
C LYS A 143 -13.27 20.89 4.28
N THR A 144 -12.76 20.95 5.51
CA THR A 144 -12.40 22.21 6.18
C THR A 144 -10.90 22.44 6.08
N ALA A 145 -10.46 23.68 6.22
CA ALA A 145 -9.04 24.02 6.23
C ALA A 145 -8.28 23.30 7.36
N GLU A 146 -8.91 23.14 8.52
CA GLU A 146 -8.34 22.43 9.66
C GLU A 146 -8.14 20.93 9.36
N GLU A 147 -9.17 20.28 8.83
CA GLU A 147 -9.09 18.86 8.44
C GLU A 147 -8.04 18.66 7.33
N ALA A 148 -8.01 19.51 6.32
CA ALA A 148 -7.06 19.43 5.23
C ALA A 148 -5.62 19.61 5.72
N LEU A 149 -5.39 20.56 6.64
CA LEU A 149 -4.07 20.79 7.25
C LEU A 149 -3.63 19.59 8.10
N SER A 150 -4.57 18.95 8.83
CA SER A 150 -4.28 17.73 9.59
C SER A 150 -3.83 16.59 8.67
N ILE A 151 -4.58 16.33 7.59
CA ILE A 151 -4.23 15.30 6.61
C ILE A 151 -2.87 15.60 5.97
N LEU A 152 -2.60 16.86 5.60
CA LEU A 152 -1.31 17.26 5.04
C LEU A 152 -0.14 17.01 6.00
N LYS A 153 -0.34 17.26 7.30
CA LYS A 153 0.68 16.94 8.33
C LYS A 153 0.92 15.44 8.42
N ASP A 154 -0.15 14.64 8.40
CA ASP A 154 -0.05 13.18 8.42
C ASP A 154 0.66 12.63 7.17
N MET A 155 0.35 13.19 5.99
CA MET A 155 1.04 12.85 4.74
C MET A 155 2.54 13.16 4.81
N LYS A 156 2.91 14.35 5.32
CA LYS A 156 4.32 14.72 5.51
C LYS A 156 5.04 13.84 6.54
N ARG A 157 4.33 13.42 7.59
CA ARG A 157 4.88 12.48 8.57
C ARG A 157 5.13 11.11 7.94
N LEU A 158 4.19 10.58 7.15
CA LEU A 158 4.41 9.35 6.38
C LEU A 158 5.58 9.48 5.43
N GLU A 159 5.68 10.61 4.76
CA GLU A 159 6.79 10.92 3.85
C GLU A 159 8.15 10.85 4.55
N ALA A 160 8.24 11.29 5.78
CA ALA A 160 9.49 11.29 6.55
C ALA A 160 9.89 9.90 7.07
N VAL A 161 8.92 9.02 7.36
CA VAL A 161 9.18 7.70 7.97
C VAL A 161 9.20 6.54 6.98
N SER A 162 8.64 6.73 5.80
CA SER A 162 8.68 5.73 4.74
C SER A 162 9.42 6.28 3.54
N TYR A 163 10.47 5.59 3.09
CA TYR A 163 11.19 5.94 1.86
C TYR A 163 10.29 5.85 0.60
N THR A 164 9.07 5.38 0.74
CA THR A 164 8.11 5.16 -0.33
C THR A 164 6.77 5.75 0.01
N HIS A 165 6.44 6.82 -0.72
CA HIS A 165 5.20 7.53 -0.56
C HIS A 165 4.15 6.96 -1.49
N LEU A 166 3.32 6.09 -0.97
CA LEU A 166 1.99 5.88 -1.50
C LEU A 166 1.03 6.54 -0.53
N THR A 167 0.74 7.81 -0.75
CA THR A 167 -0.41 8.44 -0.11
C THR A 167 -1.60 8.19 -1.02
N LEU A 168 -2.58 7.44 -0.53
CA LEU A 168 -3.91 7.45 -1.10
C LEU A 168 -4.62 8.69 -0.54
N PRO A 169 -4.80 9.76 -1.32
CA PRO A 169 -5.75 10.77 -0.93
C PRO A 169 -7.13 10.13 -1.06
N THR A 170 -7.81 9.92 0.04
CA THR A 170 -9.26 9.72 0.05
C THR A 170 -9.93 11.04 -0.29
N ILE A 171 -9.65 11.57 -1.48
CA ILE A 171 -10.37 12.68 -2.04
C ILE A 171 -11.41 12.07 -2.97
N GLY A 172 -12.60 12.01 -2.44
CA GLY A 172 -13.86 12.03 -3.17
C GLY A 172 -14.14 10.83 -4.09
N CYS A 173 -15.11 10.09 -3.72
CA CYS A 173 -16.18 9.69 -4.62
C CYS A 173 -17.35 10.63 -4.38
#